data_638646ffa2a43779d582a70500ffd197
#
_entry.id   638646ffa2a43779d582a70500ffd197
#
_cell.length_a   1.000
_cell.length_b   1.000
_cell.length_c   1.000
_cell.angle_alpha   90.00
_cell.angle_beta   90.00
_cell.angle_gamma   90.00
#
_symmetry.space_group_name_H-M   'P 1'
#
loop_
_entity.id
_entity.type
_entity.pdbx_description
1 polymer ?
#
loop_
_entity_poly.entity_id
_entity_poly.type
_entity_poly.pdbx_seq_one_letter_code
_entity_poly.pdbx_strand_id
1 'polypeptide(L)'
;MPSNKFTNLDYEDIKSSIKDYLRANTDFTGFDYEGSNMSVLIDTLAYNTYQTAFNTNMVVNESFIDSATLRENVVSLARNIGYVPRSRTAAKGTVSLTVSDPSSVINGNTLTLRKGLVLSLIHI
;
A
#
# COMPACT_ATOMS: atom_id res chain seq x y z
N MET A 1 9.51 6.75 5.42
CA MET A 1 10.63 6.73 4.47
C MET A 1 10.45 7.89 3.52
N PRO A 2 11.50 8.59 3.08
CA PRO A 2 11.34 9.66 2.11
C PRO A 2 10.89 9.07 0.78
N SER A 3 9.74 9.52 0.27
CA SER A 3 9.31 9.18 -1.09
C SER A 3 10.25 9.91 -2.06
N ASN A 4 10.87 9.18 -2.97
CA ASN A 4 11.66 9.79 -4.02
C ASN A 4 10.72 10.51 -4.99
N LYS A 5 10.91 11.81 -5.17
CA LYS A 5 10.20 12.56 -6.20
C LYS A 5 11.00 12.46 -7.50
N PHE A 6 10.44 11.81 -8.51
CA PHE A 6 11.07 11.64 -9.81
C PHE A 6 10.64 12.71 -10.80
N THR A 7 9.52 13.40 -10.53
CA THR A 7 9.00 14.48 -11.36
C THR A 7 8.58 15.66 -10.50
N ASN A 8 8.64 16.87 -11.05
CA ASN A 8 8.12 18.04 -10.37
C ASN A 8 6.59 17.96 -10.28
N LEU A 9 6.04 18.17 -9.08
CA LEU A 9 4.60 18.16 -8.79
C LEU A 9 4.07 19.56 -8.48
N ASP A 10 4.77 20.61 -8.90
CA ASP A 10 4.28 21.97 -8.78
C ASP A 10 3.50 22.35 -10.03
N TYR A 11 2.20 22.62 -9.87
CA TYR A 11 1.30 22.97 -10.95
C TYR A 11 1.70 24.30 -11.61
N GLU A 12 2.09 25.29 -10.80
CA GLU A 12 2.47 26.61 -11.30
C GLU A 12 3.78 26.56 -12.10
N ASP A 13 4.74 25.75 -11.65
CA ASP A 13 5.99 25.51 -12.39
C ASP A 13 5.72 24.84 -13.74
N ILE A 14 4.84 23.85 -13.78
CA ILE A 14 4.44 23.18 -15.02
C ILE A 14 3.76 24.18 -15.96
N LYS A 15 2.84 24.97 -15.45
CA LYS A 15 2.12 25.98 -16.23
C LYS A 15 3.06 27.04 -16.77
N SER A 16 3.99 27.55 -15.96
CA SER A 16 5.00 28.53 -16.40
C SER A 16 5.92 27.96 -17.48
N SER A 17 6.36 26.71 -17.33
CA SER A 17 7.17 26.02 -18.32
C SER A 17 6.46 25.87 -19.67
N ILE A 18 5.17 25.55 -19.66
CA ILE A 18 4.37 25.49 -20.88
C ILE A 18 4.27 26.86 -21.55
N LYS A 19 4.01 27.94 -20.77
CA LYS A 19 3.97 29.30 -21.29
C LYS A 19 5.29 29.74 -21.89
N ASP A 20 6.40 29.44 -21.24
CA ASP A 20 7.74 29.78 -21.70
C ASP A 20 8.10 29.04 -22.99
N TYR A 21 7.72 27.76 -23.09
CA TYR A 21 7.88 26.99 -24.33
C TYR A 21 7.09 27.59 -25.50
N LEU A 22 5.84 27.99 -25.25
CA LEU A 22 4.99 28.63 -26.28
C LEU A 22 5.53 29.99 -26.68
N ARG A 23 6.04 30.81 -25.74
CA ARG A 23 6.66 32.12 -26.03
C ARG A 23 7.96 31.99 -26.84
N ALA A 24 8.70 30.91 -26.64
CA ALA A 24 9.92 30.65 -27.41
C ALA A 24 9.62 30.27 -28.86
N ASN A 25 8.41 29.85 -29.19
CA ASN A 25 8.00 29.50 -30.54
C ASN A 25 7.52 30.75 -31.29
N THR A 26 8.10 31.02 -32.45
CA THR A 26 7.82 32.21 -33.29
C THR A 26 6.38 32.27 -33.80
N ASP A 27 5.73 31.12 -33.96
CA ASP A 27 4.36 31.02 -34.48
C ASP A 27 3.30 31.51 -33.44
N PHE A 28 3.67 31.62 -32.17
CA PHE A 28 2.81 32.02 -31.07
C PHE A 28 3.18 33.40 -30.48
N THR A 29 3.97 34.19 -31.20
CA THR A 29 4.31 35.54 -30.77
C THR A 29 3.08 36.48 -30.81
N GLY A 30 2.83 37.24 -29.73
CA GLY A 30 1.75 38.19 -29.62
C GLY A 30 0.44 37.65 -29.07
N PHE A 31 0.38 36.40 -28.67
CA PHE A 31 -0.80 35.87 -27.96
C PHE A 31 -0.84 36.33 -26.51
N ASP A 32 -2.01 36.70 -26.05
CA ASP A 32 -2.30 36.91 -24.62
C ASP A 32 -2.57 35.55 -23.96
N TYR A 33 -1.59 35.05 -23.23
CA TYR A 33 -1.68 33.77 -22.53
C TYR A 33 -2.51 33.85 -21.23
N GLU A 34 -2.85 35.02 -20.76
CA GLU A 34 -3.59 35.22 -19.50
C GLU A 34 -5.08 35.47 -19.75
N GLY A 35 -5.45 36.28 -20.78
CA GLY A 35 -6.80 36.72 -21.01
C GLY A 35 -7.55 36.01 -22.14
N SER A 36 -6.90 35.12 -22.87
CA SER A 36 -7.52 34.45 -24.02
C SER A 36 -7.98 33.02 -23.71
N ASN A 37 -8.79 32.46 -24.63
CA ASN A 37 -9.15 31.04 -24.59
C ASN A 37 -7.93 30.09 -24.56
N MET A 38 -6.75 30.58 -24.98
CA MET A 38 -5.50 29.86 -24.89
C MET A 38 -5.11 29.58 -23.42
N SER A 39 -5.45 30.47 -22.50
CA SER A 39 -5.22 30.23 -21.05
C SER A 39 -5.90 28.97 -20.58
N VAL A 40 -7.14 28.70 -20.99
CA VAL A 40 -7.90 27.51 -20.60
C VAL A 40 -7.24 26.23 -21.16
N LEU A 41 -6.68 26.28 -22.38
CA LEU A 41 -5.96 25.16 -22.96
C LEU A 41 -4.67 24.88 -22.18
N ILE A 42 -3.92 25.94 -21.82
CA ILE A 42 -2.69 25.83 -21.04
C ILE A 42 -3.01 25.24 -19.65
N ASP A 43 -4.07 25.69 -19.01
CA ASP A 43 -4.50 25.15 -17.72
C ASP A 43 -4.89 23.68 -17.81
N THR A 44 -5.58 23.29 -18.87
CA THR A 44 -5.94 21.89 -19.11
C THR A 44 -4.70 21.01 -19.35
N LEU A 45 -3.74 21.49 -20.13
CA LEU A 45 -2.48 20.79 -20.37
C LEU A 45 -1.65 20.69 -19.09
N ALA A 46 -1.55 21.77 -18.33
CA ALA A 46 -0.81 21.77 -17.06
C ALA A 46 -1.45 20.81 -16.06
N TYR A 47 -2.77 20.77 -15.96
CA TYR A 47 -3.48 19.83 -15.10
C TYR A 47 -3.24 18.37 -15.52
N ASN A 48 -3.33 18.07 -16.83
CA ASN A 48 -3.07 16.73 -17.34
C ASN A 48 -1.62 16.30 -17.08
N THR A 49 -0.67 17.21 -17.27
CA THR A 49 0.75 16.95 -17.00
C THR A 49 0.98 16.69 -15.51
N TYR A 50 0.39 17.50 -14.65
CA TYR A 50 0.42 17.32 -13.20
C TYR A 50 -0.12 15.94 -12.79
N GLN A 51 -1.29 15.56 -13.32
CA GLN A 51 -1.91 14.27 -13.02
C GLN A 51 -1.04 13.10 -13.50
N THR A 52 -0.44 13.24 -14.69
CA THR A 52 0.47 12.23 -15.24
C THR A 52 1.73 12.11 -14.40
N ALA A 53 2.31 13.22 -13.98
CA ALA A 53 3.48 13.26 -13.11
C ALA A 53 3.19 12.62 -11.75
N PHE A 54 2.03 12.89 -11.17
CA PHE A 54 1.58 12.27 -9.92
C PHE A 54 1.46 10.74 -10.06
N ASN A 55 0.78 10.28 -11.11
CA ASN A 55 0.64 8.84 -11.37
C ASN A 55 2.01 8.17 -11.62
N THR A 56 2.91 8.83 -12.34
CA THR A 56 4.27 8.34 -12.57
C THR A 56 5.03 8.18 -11.27
N ASN A 57 5.02 9.20 -10.40
CA ASN A 57 5.68 9.11 -9.09
C ASN A 57 5.10 7.98 -8.24
N MET A 58 3.77 7.79 -8.27
CA MET A 58 3.12 6.71 -7.54
C MET A 58 3.56 5.34 -8.08
N VAL A 59 3.52 5.13 -9.39
CA VAL A 59 3.93 3.86 -10.03
C VAL A 59 5.38 3.55 -9.73
N VAL A 60 6.27 4.53 -9.86
CA VAL A 60 7.70 4.33 -9.58
C VAL A 60 7.94 3.99 -8.11
N ASN A 61 7.29 4.68 -7.17
CA ASN A 61 7.41 4.36 -5.74
C ASN A 61 6.89 2.96 -5.42
N GLU A 62 5.80 2.52 -6.05
CA GLU A 62 5.23 1.18 -5.87
C GLU A 62 6.05 0.07 -6.57
N SER A 63 6.99 0.43 -7.45
CA SER A 63 7.87 -0.54 -8.13
C SER A 63 9.04 -1.03 -7.26
N PHE A 64 9.34 -0.36 -6.17
CA PHE A 64 10.42 -0.74 -5.26
C PHE A 64 9.86 -1.21 -3.92
N ILE A 65 10.38 -2.33 -3.42
CA ILE A 65 9.91 -2.95 -2.18
C ILE A 65 10.06 -2.03 -0.96
N ASP A 66 11.07 -1.15 -0.95
CA ASP A 66 11.35 -0.23 0.16
C ASP A 66 10.39 0.97 0.20
N SER A 67 9.85 1.37 -0.94
CA SER A 67 8.95 2.52 -1.07
C SER A 67 7.50 2.14 -1.32
N ALA A 68 7.22 0.88 -1.66
CA ALA A 68 5.87 0.40 -1.89
C ALA A 68 5.01 0.49 -0.61
N THR A 69 3.83 1.06 -0.74
CA THR A 69 2.87 1.26 0.34
C THR A 69 1.72 0.26 0.28
N LEU A 70 1.36 -0.18 -0.93
CA LEU A 70 0.28 -1.13 -1.12
C LEU A 70 0.75 -2.55 -0.81
N ARG A 71 0.10 -3.18 0.18
CA ARG A 71 0.43 -4.54 0.62
C ARG A 71 0.49 -5.56 -0.52
N GLU A 72 -0.40 -5.44 -1.50
CA GLU A 72 -0.46 -6.35 -2.64
C GLU A 72 0.78 -6.23 -3.52
N ASN A 73 1.26 -5.01 -3.75
CA ASN A 73 2.48 -4.74 -4.51
C ASN A 73 3.70 -5.27 -3.76
N VAL A 74 3.79 -5.01 -2.44
CA VAL A 74 4.88 -5.54 -1.61
C VAL A 74 4.92 -7.07 -1.64
N VAL A 75 3.77 -7.73 -1.55
CA VAL A 75 3.67 -9.21 -1.63
C VAL A 75 4.10 -9.71 -3.02
N SER A 76 3.69 -9.00 -4.08
CA SER A 76 4.07 -9.36 -5.46
C SER A 76 5.58 -9.24 -5.68
N LEU A 77 6.16 -8.12 -5.25
CA LEU A 77 7.61 -7.89 -5.32
C LEU A 77 8.38 -8.92 -4.50
N ALA A 78 7.91 -9.23 -3.27
CA ALA A 78 8.52 -10.25 -2.43
C ALA A 78 8.51 -11.64 -3.07
N ARG A 79 7.45 -12.00 -3.79
CA ARG A 79 7.38 -13.27 -4.54
C ARG A 79 8.40 -13.33 -5.66
N ASN A 80 8.65 -12.22 -6.35
CA ASN A 80 9.65 -12.17 -7.43
C ASN A 80 11.07 -12.49 -6.95
N ILE A 81 11.39 -12.17 -5.67
CA ILE A 81 12.67 -12.54 -5.04
C ILE A 81 12.62 -13.88 -4.29
N GLY A 82 11.55 -14.66 -4.47
CA GLY A 82 11.39 -16.00 -3.89
C GLY A 82 10.84 -16.03 -2.45
N TYR A 83 10.48 -14.89 -1.88
CA TYR A 83 9.86 -14.83 -0.56
C TYR A 83 8.35 -14.98 -0.64
N VAL A 84 7.80 -16.01 0.00
CA VAL A 84 6.35 -16.22 0.09
C VAL A 84 5.87 -15.80 1.49
N PRO A 85 5.20 -14.65 1.62
CA PRO A 85 4.69 -14.20 2.91
C PRO A 85 3.62 -15.17 3.43
N ARG A 86 3.76 -15.59 4.68
CA ARG A 86 2.82 -16.47 5.36
C ARG A 86 1.87 -15.66 6.23
N SER A 87 0.63 -16.09 6.28
CA SER A 87 -0.35 -15.58 7.22
C SER A 87 0.02 -15.95 8.66
N ARG A 88 -0.53 -15.24 9.63
CA ARG A 88 -0.41 -15.61 11.04
C ARG A 88 -1.01 -16.99 11.24
N THR A 89 -0.27 -17.89 11.89
CA THR A 89 -0.77 -19.19 12.30
C THR A 89 -1.04 -19.18 13.80
N ALA A 90 -2.10 -19.86 14.22
CA ALA A 90 -2.39 -20.02 15.63
C ALA A 90 -1.25 -20.83 16.31
N ALA A 91 -0.93 -20.47 17.54
CA ALA A 91 -0.01 -21.24 18.35
C ALA A 91 -0.61 -22.62 18.62
N LYS A 92 0.22 -23.65 18.55
CA LYS A 92 -0.15 -25.03 18.91
C LYS A 92 0.70 -25.44 20.09
N GLY A 93 0.04 -25.99 21.10
CA GLY A 93 0.69 -26.55 22.29
C GLY A 93 0.11 -27.90 22.63
N THR A 94 0.92 -28.75 23.27
CA THR A 94 0.49 -30.03 23.83
C THR A 94 0.34 -29.84 25.34
N VAL A 95 -0.81 -30.16 25.87
CA VAL A 95 -1.09 -30.06 27.31
C VAL A 95 -1.32 -31.48 27.83
N SER A 96 -0.59 -31.86 28.90
CA SER A 96 -0.83 -33.10 29.63
C SER A 96 -1.83 -32.80 30.76
N LEU A 97 -2.92 -33.55 30.77
CA LEU A 97 -3.95 -33.42 31.79
C LEU A 97 -3.90 -34.67 32.71
N THR A 98 -3.70 -34.45 34.01
CA THR A 98 -3.75 -35.52 34.99
C THR A 98 -5.03 -35.38 35.85
N VAL A 99 -5.84 -36.39 35.87
CA VAL A 99 -7.05 -36.44 36.74
C VAL A 99 -6.70 -37.15 38.04
N SER A 100 -6.74 -36.39 39.15
CA SER A 100 -6.26 -36.86 40.46
C SER A 100 -7.28 -37.73 41.24
N ASP A 101 -8.55 -37.65 40.88
CA ASP A 101 -9.61 -38.43 41.53
C ASP A 101 -10.53 -39.11 40.50
N PRO A 102 -10.11 -40.28 40.02
CA PRO A 102 -10.85 -41.00 39.00
C PRO A 102 -12.14 -41.63 39.50
N SER A 103 -12.29 -41.84 40.78
CA SER A 103 -13.45 -42.58 41.35
C SER A 103 -14.75 -41.77 41.35
N SER A 104 -14.71 -40.45 41.35
CA SER A 104 -15.88 -39.58 41.37
C SER A 104 -16.35 -39.13 39.98
N VAL A 105 -15.50 -39.26 38.97
CA VAL A 105 -15.72 -38.67 37.62
C VAL A 105 -15.89 -39.72 36.52
N ILE A 106 -15.46 -40.95 36.75
CA ILE A 106 -15.43 -41.99 35.73
C ILE A 106 -16.41 -43.11 36.07
N ASN A 107 -17.52 -43.13 35.40
CA ASN A 107 -18.42 -44.30 35.36
C ASN A 107 -17.90 -45.26 34.28
N GLY A 108 -17.01 -46.17 34.68
CA GLY A 108 -16.30 -47.00 33.75
C GLY A 108 -14.93 -46.42 33.32
N ASN A 109 -14.06 -47.21 32.80
CA ASN A 109 -12.64 -46.90 32.52
C ASN A 109 -12.38 -45.82 31.43
N THR A 110 -13.32 -44.98 31.06
CA THR A 110 -13.19 -43.98 30.01
C THR A 110 -13.63 -42.61 30.42
N LEU A 111 -12.75 -41.63 30.26
CA LEU A 111 -13.05 -40.21 30.39
C LEU A 111 -13.33 -39.62 29.02
N THR A 112 -14.55 -39.16 28.79
CA THR A 112 -14.90 -38.51 27.52
C THR A 112 -14.84 -36.99 27.65
N LEU A 113 -13.90 -36.37 26.96
CA LEU A 113 -13.83 -34.91 26.83
C LEU A 113 -14.72 -34.46 25.68
N ARG A 114 -15.62 -33.51 25.96
CA ARG A 114 -16.50 -32.93 24.92
C ARG A 114 -15.68 -32.08 23.94
N LYS A 115 -15.99 -32.18 22.66
CA LYS A 115 -15.42 -31.34 21.62
C LYS A 115 -15.75 -29.86 21.96
N GLY A 116 -14.72 -29.01 21.97
CA GLY A 116 -14.88 -27.58 22.31
C GLY A 116 -14.57 -27.23 23.76
N LEU A 117 -13.99 -28.17 24.54
CA LEU A 117 -13.46 -27.84 25.87
C LEU A 117 -12.36 -26.77 25.74
N VAL A 118 -12.57 -25.63 26.38
CA VAL A 118 -11.59 -24.55 26.45
C VAL A 118 -10.74 -24.76 27.69
N LEU A 119 -9.46 -25.06 27.49
CA LEU A 119 -8.46 -25.07 28.55
C LEU A 119 -7.78 -23.71 28.57
N SER A 120 -8.05 -22.91 29.60
CA SER A 120 -7.40 -21.61 29.81
C SER A 120 -6.42 -21.73 30.97
N LEU A 121 -5.14 -21.46 30.70
CA LEU A 121 -4.15 -21.22 31.73
C LEU A 121 -4.20 -19.72 32.07
N ILE A 122 -4.99 -19.39 33.10
CA ILE A 122 -4.91 -18.06 33.71
C ILE A 122 -3.75 -18.13 34.71
N HIS A 123 -2.67 -17.48 34.38
CA HIS A 123 -1.62 -17.19 35.33
C HIS A 123 -2.08 -15.97 36.13
N ILE A 124 -2.50 -16.21 37.38
CA ILE A 124 -2.72 -15.17 38.38
C ILE A 124 -1.39 -14.87 39.05
#